data_6788f43e2a1934f8717180e8efbcd6bf
#
_entry.id   6788f43e2a1934f8717180e8efbcd6bf
#
_cell.length_a   1.000
_cell.length_b   1.000
_cell.length_c   1.000
_cell.angle_alpha   90.00
_cell.angle_beta   90.00
_cell.angle_gamma   90.00
#
_symmetry.space_group_name_H-M   'P 1'
#
loop_
_entity.id
_entity.type
_entity.pdbx_description
1 polymer ?
#
loop_
_entity_poly.entity_id
_entity_poly.type
_entity_poly.pdbx_seq_one_letter_code
_entity_poly.pdbx_strand_id
1 'polypeptide(L)'
;PMSLTPLDISAQVVGLDPNRPDEEYTLTGQATIAKTRAEVLKVGLEPSEPDACPQVLEAIHASDNLVLGPGSWFTSVMPHLLVPQIVDAILESKARKILTLNVSGADETDGFSPPRHLEVIAEHEPRMRFDVVLVARGFAGPDPPLESFARTLGAEIFINELALRDVSSPHD
;
A
#
# COMPACT_ATOMS: atom_id res chain seq x y z
N PRO A 1 -4.77 8.90 15.01
CA PRO A 1 -4.82 9.46 13.64
C PRO A 1 -3.40 9.68 13.10
N MET A 2 -3.19 9.56 11.79
CA MET A 2 -1.89 9.82 11.18
C MET A 2 -1.62 11.32 10.97
N SER A 3 -2.67 12.13 10.93
CA SER A 3 -2.61 13.59 10.79
C SER A 3 -3.41 14.28 11.89
N LEU A 4 -3.07 15.54 12.17
CA LEU A 4 -3.79 16.43 13.08
C LEU A 4 -5.07 17.02 12.44
N THR A 5 -5.12 17.05 11.11
CA THR A 5 -6.28 17.54 10.36
C THR A 5 -7.03 16.37 9.70
N PRO A 6 -8.33 16.50 9.51
CA PRO A 6 -9.07 15.55 8.67
C PRO A 6 -8.45 15.48 7.27
N LEU A 7 -8.38 14.28 6.72
CA LEU A 7 -7.83 14.03 5.39
C LEU A 7 -8.91 13.42 4.51
N ASP A 8 -9.02 13.96 3.30
CA ASP A 8 -9.70 13.29 2.21
C ASP A 8 -8.68 12.65 1.27
N ILE A 9 -9.06 11.55 0.63
CA ILE A 9 -8.24 10.88 -0.36
C ILE A 9 -8.89 11.02 -1.73
N SER A 10 -8.07 11.34 -2.73
CA SER A 10 -8.47 11.38 -4.13
C SER A 10 -7.63 10.42 -4.95
N ALA A 11 -8.18 9.91 -6.06
CA ALA A 11 -7.48 9.07 -7.02
C ALA A 11 -7.76 9.53 -8.44
N GLN A 12 -6.72 9.57 -9.26
CA GLN A 12 -6.85 9.66 -10.72
C GLN A 12 -6.95 8.25 -11.26
N VAL A 13 -7.98 8.00 -12.06
CA VAL A 13 -8.29 6.67 -12.60
C VAL A 13 -8.60 6.72 -14.08
N VAL A 14 -8.37 5.62 -14.80
CA VAL A 14 -8.80 5.38 -16.19
C VAL A 14 -9.63 4.11 -16.26
N GLY A 15 -10.38 3.95 -17.36
CA GLY A 15 -11.23 2.79 -17.57
C GLY A 15 -12.54 2.83 -16.77
N LEU A 16 -12.92 3.98 -16.22
CA LEU A 16 -14.19 4.13 -15.48
C LEU A 16 -15.41 4.10 -16.44
N ASP A 17 -15.30 4.73 -17.61
CA ASP A 17 -16.32 4.71 -18.66
C ASP A 17 -15.88 3.75 -19.79
N PRO A 18 -16.59 2.62 -20.00
CA PRO A 18 -16.24 1.70 -21.09
C PRO A 18 -16.25 2.29 -22.50
N ASN A 19 -16.98 3.40 -22.72
CA ASN A 19 -17.03 4.09 -24.01
C ASN A 19 -15.86 5.08 -24.18
N ARG A 20 -15.16 5.40 -23.10
CA ARG A 20 -14.02 6.32 -23.04
C ARG A 20 -12.92 5.74 -22.14
N PRO A 21 -12.32 4.62 -22.53
CA PRO A 21 -11.44 3.85 -21.64
C PRO A 21 -10.17 4.60 -21.23
N ASP A 22 -9.70 5.54 -22.08
CA ASP A 22 -8.46 6.28 -21.84
C ASP A 22 -8.71 7.67 -21.19
N GLU A 23 -9.97 7.99 -20.89
CA GLU A 23 -10.30 9.26 -20.22
C GLU A 23 -10.00 9.17 -18.73
N GLU A 24 -9.28 10.17 -18.22
CA GLU A 24 -8.96 10.26 -16.81
C GLU A 24 -10.13 10.86 -16.01
N TYR A 25 -10.44 10.25 -14.89
CA TYR A 25 -11.43 10.70 -13.92
C TYR A 25 -10.80 10.86 -12.54
N THR A 26 -11.36 11.77 -11.75
CA THR A 26 -10.99 11.90 -10.33
C THR A 26 -12.07 11.30 -9.47
N LEU A 27 -11.70 10.31 -8.68
CA LEU A 27 -12.54 9.76 -7.60
C LEU A 27 -12.14 10.38 -6.28
N THR A 28 -13.10 10.59 -5.39
CA THR A 28 -12.87 11.13 -4.04
C THR A 28 -13.54 10.26 -3.00
N GLY A 29 -12.85 10.09 -1.88
CA GLY A 29 -13.35 9.36 -0.72
C GLY A 29 -12.89 7.89 -0.72
N GLN A 30 -12.44 7.46 0.46
CA GLN A 30 -11.87 6.14 0.70
C GLN A 30 -12.78 5.00 0.21
N ALA A 31 -14.08 5.04 0.54
CA ALA A 31 -15.01 3.98 0.19
C ALA A 31 -15.27 3.87 -1.32
N THR A 32 -15.21 4.99 -2.05
CA THR A 32 -15.38 5.02 -3.51
C THR A 32 -14.17 4.42 -4.19
N ILE A 33 -12.98 4.85 -3.78
CA ILE A 33 -11.71 4.39 -4.36
C ILE A 33 -11.51 2.90 -4.07
N ALA A 34 -11.71 2.46 -2.83
CA ALA A 34 -11.52 1.06 -2.43
C ALA A 34 -12.40 0.05 -3.20
N LYS A 35 -13.51 0.50 -3.77
CA LYS A 35 -14.44 -0.34 -4.54
C LYS A 35 -14.34 -0.15 -6.05
N THR A 36 -13.45 0.72 -6.51
CA THR A 36 -13.32 0.94 -7.95
C THR A 36 -12.70 -0.26 -8.64
N ARG A 37 -13.15 -0.52 -9.85
CA ARG A 37 -12.49 -1.46 -10.78
C ARG A 37 -11.76 -0.75 -11.91
N ALA A 38 -11.81 0.59 -11.90
CA ALA A 38 -11.01 1.40 -12.78
C ALA A 38 -9.53 1.31 -12.36
N GLU A 39 -8.63 1.42 -13.30
CA GLU A 39 -7.20 1.44 -13.03
C GLU A 39 -6.83 2.72 -12.30
N VAL A 40 -6.25 2.59 -11.11
CA VAL A 40 -5.76 3.72 -10.32
C VAL A 40 -4.37 4.09 -10.79
N LEU A 41 -4.24 5.29 -11.34
CA LEU A 41 -2.96 5.85 -11.82
C LEU A 41 -2.18 6.50 -10.68
N LYS A 42 -2.88 7.28 -9.85
CA LYS A 42 -2.26 8.04 -8.78
C LYS A 42 -3.26 8.31 -7.65
N VAL A 43 -2.78 8.32 -6.42
CA VAL A 43 -3.54 8.78 -5.26
C VAL A 43 -2.91 10.02 -4.64
N GLY A 44 -3.74 10.81 -3.99
CA GLY A 44 -3.33 12.03 -3.28
C GLY A 44 -4.17 12.26 -2.03
N LEU A 45 -3.68 13.11 -1.16
CA LEU A 45 -4.38 13.57 0.03
C LEU A 45 -4.82 15.02 -0.13
N GLU A 46 -5.93 15.37 0.52
CA GLU A 46 -6.38 16.76 0.68
C GLU A 46 -6.55 17.06 2.18
N PRO A 47 -5.78 18.01 2.72
CA PRO A 47 -4.71 18.80 2.08
C PRO A 47 -3.53 17.93 1.61
N SER A 48 -2.81 18.38 0.58
CA SER A 48 -1.72 17.63 -0.06
C SER A 48 -0.48 17.43 0.80
N GLU A 49 -0.24 18.32 1.74
CA GLU A 49 0.88 18.27 2.69
C GLU A 49 0.35 18.38 4.12
N PRO A 50 -0.30 17.32 4.63
CA PRO A 50 -0.87 17.35 5.96
C PRO A 50 0.23 17.22 7.04
N ASP A 51 0.06 17.93 8.14
CA ASP A 51 0.92 17.74 9.31
C ASP A 51 0.67 16.36 9.93
N ALA A 52 1.74 15.62 10.15
CA ALA A 52 1.67 14.34 10.84
C ALA A 52 1.33 14.53 12.33
N CYS A 53 0.61 13.57 12.88
CA CYS A 53 0.38 13.52 14.32
C CYS A 53 1.68 13.22 15.06
N PRO A 54 2.14 14.07 16.02
CA PRO A 54 3.41 13.88 16.71
C PRO A 54 3.56 12.50 17.36
N GLN A 55 2.48 11.94 17.92
CA GLN A 55 2.47 10.61 18.52
C GLN A 55 2.79 9.50 17.51
N VAL A 56 2.45 9.69 16.24
CA VAL A 56 2.83 8.75 15.17
C VAL A 56 4.33 8.80 14.92
N LEU A 57 4.90 9.99 14.86
CA LEU A 57 6.34 10.18 14.65
C LEU A 57 7.14 9.58 15.82
N GLU A 58 6.71 9.83 17.06
CA GLU A 58 7.30 9.25 18.26
C GLU A 58 7.23 7.72 18.23
N ALA A 59 6.06 7.15 17.87
CA ALA A 59 5.88 5.71 17.77
C ALA A 59 6.78 5.07 16.71
N ILE A 60 6.94 5.73 15.54
CA ILE A 60 7.83 5.26 14.47
C ILE A 60 9.28 5.21 14.97
N HIS A 61 9.75 6.27 15.64
CA HIS A 61 11.12 6.32 16.14
C HIS A 61 11.39 5.37 17.32
N ALA A 62 10.37 5.04 18.11
CA ALA A 62 10.48 4.13 19.26
C ALA A 62 10.31 2.66 18.90
N SER A 63 9.95 2.34 17.66
CA SER A 63 9.64 0.97 17.24
C SER A 63 10.89 0.20 16.84
N ASP A 64 10.91 -1.11 17.14
CA ASP A 64 11.91 -2.05 16.61
C ASP A 64 11.53 -2.59 15.24
N ASN A 65 10.24 -2.64 14.93
CA ASN A 65 9.71 -3.10 13.66
C ASN A 65 8.58 -2.17 13.19
N LEU A 66 8.61 -1.82 11.91
CA LEU A 66 7.57 -1.09 11.21
C LEU A 66 6.95 -2.00 10.17
N VAL A 67 5.65 -2.22 10.26
CA VAL A 67 4.90 -3.05 9.31
C VAL A 67 3.97 -2.18 8.51
N LEU A 68 4.15 -2.17 7.19
CA LEU A 68 3.27 -1.51 6.24
C LEU A 68 2.39 -2.57 5.57
N GLY A 69 1.06 -2.41 5.64
CA GLY A 69 0.10 -3.40 5.14
C GLY A 69 -0.11 -4.58 6.12
N PRO A 70 -0.92 -5.59 5.73
CA PRO A 70 -1.78 -5.59 4.55
C PRO A 70 -2.96 -4.62 4.66
N GLY A 71 -3.75 -4.50 3.61
CA GLY A 71 -4.96 -3.67 3.56
C GLY A 71 -5.27 -3.19 2.15
N SER A 72 -6.36 -2.45 2.01
CA SER A 72 -6.72 -1.76 0.78
C SER A 72 -5.52 -0.90 0.32
N TRP A 73 -4.98 -1.21 -0.86
CA TRP A 73 -3.64 -0.72 -1.24
C TRP A 73 -3.59 0.79 -1.33
N PHE A 74 -4.51 1.36 -2.11
CA PHE A 74 -4.53 2.79 -2.34
C PHE A 74 -5.15 3.60 -1.20
N THR A 75 -6.04 3.00 -0.41
CA THR A 75 -6.79 3.73 0.61
C THR A 75 -6.38 3.46 2.05
N SER A 76 -5.54 2.42 2.29
CA SER A 76 -5.05 2.10 3.63
C SER A 76 -3.52 2.00 3.70
N VAL A 77 -2.86 1.51 2.65
CA VAL A 77 -1.39 1.37 2.64
C VAL A 77 -0.72 2.65 2.15
N MET A 78 -1.07 3.10 0.95
CA MET A 78 -0.44 4.26 0.30
C MET A 78 -0.57 5.58 1.07
N PRO A 79 -1.69 5.89 1.77
CA PRO A 79 -1.82 7.16 2.48
C PRO A 79 -0.70 7.46 3.48
N HIS A 80 -0.10 6.44 4.10
CA HIS A 80 1.03 6.62 5.00
C HIS A 80 2.29 7.13 4.29
N LEU A 81 2.42 6.81 3.00
CA LEU A 81 3.54 7.26 2.15
C LEU A 81 3.26 8.61 1.47
N LEU A 82 2.06 9.18 1.66
CA LEU A 82 1.67 10.48 1.14
C LEU A 82 1.79 11.61 2.19
N VAL A 83 2.19 11.29 3.42
CA VAL A 83 2.46 12.27 4.48
C VAL A 83 3.98 12.43 4.61
N PRO A 84 4.57 13.55 4.16
CA PRO A 84 6.02 13.70 4.08
C PRO A 84 6.75 13.43 5.40
N GLN A 85 6.24 13.96 6.51
CA GLN A 85 6.83 13.78 7.85
C GLN A 85 6.82 12.31 8.30
N ILE A 86 5.79 11.54 7.93
CA ILE A 86 5.72 10.09 8.22
C ILE A 86 6.78 9.35 7.40
N VAL A 87 6.89 9.67 6.11
CA VAL A 87 7.92 9.09 5.23
C VAL A 87 9.30 9.35 5.78
N ASP A 88 9.61 10.59 6.11
CA ASP A 88 10.92 10.98 6.64
C ASP A 88 11.21 10.25 7.97
N ALA A 89 10.25 10.17 8.88
CA ALA A 89 10.39 9.39 10.12
C ALA A 89 10.65 7.90 9.87
N ILE A 90 9.95 7.30 8.89
CA ILE A 90 10.19 5.89 8.50
C ILE A 90 11.62 5.71 7.94
N LEU A 91 12.06 6.63 7.09
CA LEU A 91 13.40 6.56 6.47
C LEU A 91 14.52 6.72 7.51
N GLU A 92 14.34 7.61 8.48
CA GLU A 92 15.30 7.87 9.57
C GLU A 92 15.29 6.78 10.63
N SER A 93 14.18 6.05 10.78
CA SER A 93 14.05 5.00 11.79
C SER A 93 15.02 3.85 11.55
N LYS A 94 15.60 3.34 12.65
CA LYS A 94 16.42 2.12 12.67
C LYS A 94 15.60 0.84 12.75
N ALA A 95 14.28 0.95 12.86
CA ALA A 95 13.38 -0.17 12.89
C ALA A 95 13.49 -1.02 11.63
N ARG A 96 13.29 -2.32 11.78
CA ARG A 96 13.16 -3.23 10.64
C ARG A 96 11.86 -2.93 9.89
N LYS A 97 11.95 -2.61 8.62
CA LYS A 97 10.83 -2.22 7.76
C LYS A 97 10.30 -3.42 7.01
N ILE A 98 9.06 -3.76 7.28
CA ILE A 98 8.39 -4.95 6.72
C ILE A 98 7.20 -4.50 5.90
N LEU A 99 7.19 -4.86 4.62
CA LEU A 99 6.04 -4.68 3.76
C LEU A 99 5.26 -6.00 3.67
N THR A 100 3.98 -5.97 3.95
CA THR A 100 3.10 -7.14 3.82
C THR A 100 2.15 -6.92 2.66
N LEU A 101 2.26 -7.74 1.63
CA LEU A 101 1.34 -7.72 0.49
C LEU A 101 0.03 -8.39 0.87
N ASN A 102 -1.04 -8.04 0.16
CA ASN A 102 -2.32 -8.71 0.25
C ASN A 102 -2.18 -10.18 -0.18
N VAL A 103 -3.09 -11.03 0.28
CA VAL A 103 -3.09 -12.46 -0.08
C VAL A 103 -3.63 -12.70 -1.49
N SER A 104 -4.31 -11.72 -2.06
CA SER A 104 -4.83 -11.69 -3.44
C SER A 104 -5.07 -10.24 -3.86
N GLY A 105 -5.15 -9.99 -5.17
CA GLY A 105 -5.72 -8.74 -5.70
C GLY A 105 -7.25 -8.78 -5.58
N ALA A 106 -7.84 -7.64 -5.27
CA ALA A 106 -9.30 -7.46 -5.22
C ALA A 106 -9.65 -5.98 -5.43
N ASP A 107 -10.83 -5.71 -5.97
CA ASP A 107 -11.36 -4.36 -6.21
C ASP A 107 -10.33 -3.43 -6.88
N GLU A 108 -9.88 -2.40 -6.18
CA GLU A 108 -8.91 -1.39 -6.65
C GLU A 108 -7.54 -1.97 -7.09
N THR A 109 -7.24 -3.20 -6.73
CA THR A 109 -6.03 -3.93 -7.14
C THR A 109 -6.37 -5.20 -7.93
N ASP A 110 -7.56 -5.26 -8.51
CA ASP A 110 -7.94 -6.39 -9.38
C ASP A 110 -6.93 -6.51 -10.54
N GLY A 111 -6.41 -7.71 -10.74
CA GLY A 111 -5.35 -7.97 -11.71
C GLY A 111 -3.94 -7.54 -11.31
N PHE A 112 -3.72 -6.93 -10.13
CA PHE A 112 -2.37 -6.62 -9.67
C PHE A 112 -1.60 -7.89 -9.33
N SER A 113 -0.42 -8.00 -9.92
CA SER A 113 0.58 -8.96 -9.49
C SER A 113 1.36 -8.44 -8.27
N PRO A 114 2.03 -9.30 -7.50
CA PRO A 114 2.93 -8.84 -6.42
C PRO A 114 3.97 -7.81 -6.86
N PRO A 115 4.66 -7.95 -8.02
CA PRO A 115 5.55 -6.91 -8.52
C PRO A 115 4.88 -5.56 -8.71
N ARG A 116 3.64 -5.51 -9.22
CA ARG A 116 2.93 -4.25 -9.45
C ARG A 116 2.68 -3.48 -8.15
N HIS A 117 2.43 -4.17 -7.03
CA HIS A 117 2.32 -3.52 -5.73
C HIS A 117 3.62 -2.81 -5.33
N LEU A 118 4.78 -3.43 -5.61
CA LEU A 118 6.08 -2.83 -5.32
C LEU A 118 6.40 -1.65 -6.23
N GLU A 119 6.03 -1.75 -7.52
CA GLU A 119 6.16 -0.65 -8.49
C GLU A 119 5.39 0.57 -8.03
N VAL A 120 4.13 0.42 -7.63
CA VAL A 120 3.30 1.52 -7.14
C VAL A 120 3.95 2.25 -5.96
N ILE A 121 4.58 1.52 -5.02
CA ILE A 121 5.33 2.16 -3.94
C ILE A 121 6.52 2.96 -4.49
N ALA A 122 7.30 2.37 -5.38
CA ALA A 122 8.47 3.02 -5.95
C ALA A 122 8.11 4.26 -6.81
N GLU A 123 6.96 4.23 -7.47
CA GLU A 123 6.43 5.36 -8.24
C GLU A 123 6.00 6.53 -7.34
N HIS A 124 5.40 6.24 -6.17
CA HIS A 124 4.90 7.27 -5.26
C HIS A 124 5.97 7.78 -4.31
N GLU A 125 6.85 6.90 -3.81
CA GLU A 125 7.95 7.27 -2.90
C GLU A 125 9.24 6.50 -3.27
N PRO A 126 10.02 7.02 -4.22
CA PRO A 126 11.24 6.36 -4.71
C PRO A 126 12.33 6.16 -3.65
N ARG A 127 12.28 6.92 -2.54
CA ARG A 127 13.24 6.81 -1.42
C ARG A 127 12.94 5.63 -0.51
N MET A 128 11.70 5.07 -0.58
CA MET A 128 11.28 4.00 0.33
C MET A 128 12.17 2.77 0.18
N ARG A 129 12.52 2.19 1.32
CA ARG A 129 13.28 0.94 1.43
C ARG A 129 12.63 0.05 2.47
N PHE A 130 12.69 -1.25 2.22
CA PHE A 130 12.21 -2.26 3.15
C PHE A 130 13.31 -3.30 3.38
N ASP A 131 13.32 -3.91 4.56
CA ASP A 131 14.20 -5.04 4.85
C ASP A 131 13.55 -6.35 4.39
N VAL A 132 12.22 -6.42 4.44
CA VAL A 132 11.45 -7.64 4.15
C VAL A 132 10.18 -7.31 3.39
N VAL A 133 9.87 -8.13 2.39
CA VAL A 133 8.53 -8.21 1.76
C VAL A 133 7.92 -9.56 2.07
N LEU A 134 6.80 -9.56 2.79
CA LEU A 134 6.02 -10.77 3.06
C LEU A 134 4.97 -10.97 1.98
N VAL A 135 4.96 -12.16 1.38
CA VAL A 135 4.06 -12.53 0.29
C VAL A 135 3.38 -13.86 0.61
N ALA A 136 2.05 -13.90 0.43
CA ALA A 136 1.32 -15.16 0.55
C ALA A 136 1.74 -16.12 -0.56
N ARG A 137 1.96 -17.39 -0.22
CA ARG A 137 2.37 -18.43 -1.17
C ARG A 137 1.45 -18.53 -2.39
N GLY A 138 0.15 -18.45 -2.17
CA GLY A 138 -0.84 -18.49 -3.26
C GLY A 138 -0.83 -17.27 -4.17
N PHE A 139 -0.28 -16.13 -3.70
CA PHE A 139 -0.19 -14.88 -4.45
C PHE A 139 1.19 -14.68 -5.10
N ALA A 140 2.23 -15.33 -4.59
CA ALA A 140 3.61 -15.15 -5.06
C ALA A 140 3.81 -15.48 -6.55
N GLY A 141 3.02 -16.43 -7.09
CA GLY A 141 3.17 -16.89 -8.47
C GLY A 141 4.57 -17.47 -8.79
N PRO A 142 4.78 -17.94 -10.02
CA PRO A 142 6.09 -18.39 -10.48
C PRO A 142 6.97 -17.24 -11.01
N ASP A 143 6.77 -15.99 -10.60
CA ASP A 143 7.20 -14.81 -11.33
C ASP A 143 8.61 -14.32 -10.92
N PRO A 144 9.64 -14.46 -11.80
CA PRO A 144 10.99 -13.93 -11.57
C PRO A 144 11.05 -12.42 -11.29
N PRO A 145 10.16 -11.55 -11.84
CA PRO A 145 10.16 -10.12 -11.59
C PRO A 145 10.07 -9.73 -10.11
N LEU A 146 9.36 -10.50 -9.27
CA LEU A 146 9.14 -10.14 -7.87
C LEU A 146 10.45 -9.95 -7.09
N GLU A 147 11.40 -10.88 -7.23
CA GLU A 147 12.70 -10.76 -6.57
C GLU A 147 13.51 -9.56 -7.08
N SER A 148 13.39 -9.27 -8.38
CA SER A 148 14.08 -8.12 -8.98
C SER A 148 13.55 -6.81 -8.40
N PHE A 149 12.23 -6.66 -8.33
CA PHE A 149 11.60 -5.47 -7.75
C PHE A 149 11.86 -5.33 -6.25
N ALA A 150 11.79 -6.42 -5.49
CA ALA A 150 12.12 -6.38 -4.08
C ALA A 150 13.55 -5.88 -3.82
N ARG A 151 14.52 -6.31 -4.64
CA ARG A 151 15.90 -5.82 -4.57
C ARG A 151 16.03 -4.33 -4.85
N THR A 152 15.21 -3.74 -5.73
CA THR A 152 15.21 -2.28 -5.96
C THR A 152 14.77 -1.51 -4.73
N LEU A 153 13.92 -2.11 -3.89
CA LEU A 153 13.49 -1.58 -2.60
C LEU A 153 14.42 -2.00 -1.44
N GLY A 154 15.50 -2.74 -1.72
CA GLY A 154 16.46 -3.22 -0.72
C GLY A 154 15.97 -4.44 0.08
N ALA A 155 14.87 -5.07 -0.31
CA ALA A 155 14.17 -6.06 0.47
C ALA A 155 14.52 -7.51 0.13
N GLU A 156 14.48 -8.36 1.16
CA GLU A 156 14.39 -9.81 1.01
C GLU A 156 12.92 -10.25 0.95
N ILE A 157 12.63 -11.26 0.14
CA ILE A 157 11.28 -11.81 0.02
C ILE A 157 11.11 -13.01 0.95
N PHE A 158 10.02 -12.98 1.72
CA PHE A 158 9.56 -14.13 2.49
C PHE A 158 8.20 -14.59 1.99
N ILE A 159 8.15 -15.79 1.43
CA ILE A 159 6.92 -16.43 0.96
C ILE A 159 6.45 -17.41 2.04
N ASN A 160 5.25 -17.20 2.55
CA ASN A 160 4.68 -18.05 3.60
C ASN A 160 3.17 -18.24 3.43
N GLU A 161 2.62 -19.18 4.17
CA GLU A 161 1.17 -19.38 4.31
C GLU A 161 0.60 -18.27 5.19
N LEU A 162 0.22 -17.14 4.57
CA LEU A 162 -0.34 -15.97 5.25
C LEU A 162 -1.88 -15.97 5.29
N ALA A 163 -2.54 -16.86 4.52
CA ALA A 163 -3.98 -16.98 4.56
C ALA A 163 -4.43 -17.54 5.93
N LEU A 164 -5.46 -16.92 6.51
CA LEU A 164 -6.17 -17.53 7.64
C LEU A 164 -6.66 -18.91 7.20
N ARG A 165 -6.33 -19.95 7.96
CA ARG A 165 -7.08 -21.21 7.84
C ARG A 165 -8.53 -20.84 8.14
N ASP A 166 -9.44 -21.27 7.28
CA ASP A 166 -10.87 -21.17 7.54
C ASP A 166 -11.12 -21.66 8.96
N VAL A 167 -11.34 -20.70 9.86
CA VAL A 167 -11.95 -20.99 11.13
C VAL A 167 -13.42 -21.12 10.74
N SER A 168 -13.80 -22.36 10.39
CA SER A 168 -15.20 -22.73 10.23
C SER A 168 -15.93 -22.16 11.45
N SER A 169 -16.88 -21.28 11.16
CA SER A 169 -17.70 -20.60 12.14
C SER A 169 -18.19 -21.60 13.18
N PRO A 170 -17.94 -21.42 14.46
CA PRO A 170 -18.51 -22.28 15.50
C PRO A 170 -19.93 -21.81 15.78
N HIS A 171 -20.82 -22.02 14.81
CA HIS A 171 -22.26 -21.85 14.97
C HIS A 171 -22.95 -22.93 14.10
N ASP A 172 -23.04 -24.10 14.69
CA ASP A 172 -24.14 -25.05 14.62
C ASP A 172 -24.35 -25.63 16.03
#